data_34e9f61fa98c614739d599094061de21
#
_entry.id   34e9f61fa98c614739d599094061de21
#
_cell.length_a   1.000
_cell.length_b   1.000
_cell.length_c   1.000
_cell.angle_alpha   90.00
_cell.angle_beta   90.00
_cell.angle_gamma   90.00
#
_symmetry.space_group_name_H-M   'P 1'
#
loop_
_entity.id
_entity.type
_entity.pdbx_description
1 polymer ?
#
loop_
_entity_poly.entity_id
_entity_poly.type
_entity_poly.pdbx_seq_one_letter_code
_entity_poly.pdbx_strand_id
1 'polypeptide(L)'
;CIVDAVAGGGYFHYAGDFNDQQINFYQYANAFVKNGGSFSWATDLGSGFVNSYSFYLLGSPFFWLSMVVPARLMPWAMVPLLCLKMAVAGGGGYLWARRWVRDETWSMLAGCLYAFSGFSIYNIFFNHFLDVVALFPYMLAALDDAVIDDKKGAFPFWVALNLVDNYFFFAGQAVFLIIYFFCMAAGRRYEL
;
A
#
# COMPACT_ATOMS: atom_id res chain seq x y z
N CYS A 1 4.33 17.19 5.63
CA CYS A 1 5.40 16.15 5.65
C CYS A 1 6.80 16.72 5.43
N ILE A 2 7.13 17.35 4.27
CA ILE A 2 8.50 17.87 4.02
C ILE A 2 8.83 19.02 5.00
N VAL A 3 7.90 19.96 5.18
CA VAL A 3 8.07 21.10 6.11
C VAL A 3 8.25 20.59 7.53
N ASP A 4 7.45 19.63 7.97
CA ASP A 4 7.54 19.04 9.31
C ASP A 4 8.84 18.25 9.50
N ALA A 5 9.31 17.55 8.46
CA ALA A 5 10.58 16.83 8.49
C ALA A 5 11.77 17.81 8.60
N VAL A 6 11.72 18.95 7.91
CA VAL A 6 12.76 19.99 8.00
C VAL A 6 12.75 20.64 9.38
N ALA A 7 11.58 20.96 9.92
CA ALA A 7 11.44 21.53 11.27
C ALA A 7 11.84 20.53 12.38
N GLY A 8 11.65 19.24 12.17
CA GLY A 8 12.01 18.14 13.08
C GLY A 8 13.44 17.64 12.98
N GLY A 9 14.36 18.40 12.37
CA GLY A 9 15.77 17.98 12.24
C GLY A 9 16.01 16.83 11.25
N GLY A 10 15.14 16.69 10.25
CA GLY A 10 15.23 15.66 9.21
C GLY A 10 14.30 14.47 9.43
N TYR A 11 13.56 14.42 10.52
CA TYR A 11 12.58 13.37 10.79
C TYR A 11 11.15 13.89 10.54
N PHE A 12 10.33 13.04 9.97
CA PHE A 12 8.89 13.25 9.97
C PHE A 12 8.31 12.63 11.24
N HIS A 13 7.80 13.47 12.10
CA HIS A 13 7.04 13.07 13.27
C HIS A 13 5.55 13.20 12.96
N TYR A 14 4.83 12.11 13.14
CA TYR A 14 3.37 12.12 13.13
C TYR A 14 2.86 11.74 14.53
N ALA A 15 1.64 11.32 14.70
CA ALA A 15 1.10 10.95 16.00
C ALA A 15 1.13 9.42 16.21
N GLY A 16 1.25 8.98 17.46
CA GLY A 16 1.03 7.62 17.93
C GLY A 16 1.82 6.55 17.17
N ASP A 17 1.14 5.55 16.67
CA ASP A 17 1.74 4.34 16.09
C ASP A 17 2.70 4.58 14.92
N PHE A 18 2.60 5.71 14.22
CA PHE A 18 3.60 6.02 13.20
C PHE A 18 5.00 6.15 13.80
N ASN A 19 5.13 6.92 14.88
CA ASN A 19 6.41 7.13 15.55
C ASN A 19 6.79 5.94 16.44
N ASP A 20 5.83 5.49 17.26
CA ASP A 20 6.09 4.55 18.33
C ASP A 20 6.22 3.11 17.82
N GLN A 21 5.59 2.81 16.68
CA GLN A 21 5.54 1.46 16.13
C GLN A 21 6.14 1.37 14.72
N GLN A 22 5.61 2.13 13.74
CA GLN A 22 5.92 1.89 12.34
C GLN A 22 7.38 2.16 11.99
N ILE A 23 7.96 3.25 12.49
CA ILE A 23 9.39 3.57 12.28
C ILE A 23 10.27 2.48 12.91
N ASN A 24 9.95 2.08 14.15
CA ASN A 24 10.68 1.07 14.90
C ASN A 24 10.58 -0.30 14.21
N PHE A 25 9.40 -0.67 13.72
CA PHE A 25 9.19 -1.92 13.01
C PHE A 25 10.02 -1.99 11.71
N TYR A 26 10.01 -0.93 10.91
CA TYR A 26 10.82 -0.86 9.70
C TYR A 26 12.32 -0.96 10.02
N GLN A 27 12.78 -0.24 11.04
CA GLN A 27 14.20 -0.26 11.45
C GLN A 27 14.61 -1.64 11.97
N TYR A 28 13.81 -2.22 12.88
CA TYR A 28 14.08 -3.53 13.45
C TYR A 28 14.04 -4.63 12.39
N ALA A 29 12.97 -4.68 11.60
CA ALA A 29 12.79 -5.68 10.57
C ALA A 29 13.87 -5.62 9.49
N ASN A 30 14.28 -4.41 9.07
CA ASN A 30 15.39 -4.23 8.14
C ASN A 30 16.71 -4.81 8.67
N ALA A 31 17.03 -4.53 9.95
CA ALA A 31 18.20 -5.08 10.58
C ALA A 31 18.10 -6.61 10.74
N PHE A 32 16.93 -7.10 11.17
CA PHE A 32 16.71 -8.52 11.41
C PHE A 32 16.85 -9.36 10.13
N VAL A 33 16.23 -8.93 9.04
CA VAL A 33 16.29 -9.61 7.73
C VAL A 33 17.73 -9.66 7.21
N LYS A 34 18.48 -8.54 7.34
CA LYS A 34 19.88 -8.46 6.89
C LYS A 34 20.84 -9.34 7.70
N ASN A 35 20.57 -9.51 8.99
CA ASN A 35 21.38 -10.34 9.86
C ASN A 35 21.03 -11.83 9.77
N GLY A 36 19.87 -12.16 9.20
CA GLY A 36 19.34 -13.50 9.15
C GLY A 36 18.80 -13.97 10.51
N GLY A 37 17.83 -14.85 10.49
CA GLY A 37 17.23 -15.41 11.70
C GLY A 37 15.76 -15.74 11.51
N SER A 38 15.20 -16.51 12.43
CA SER A 38 13.76 -16.83 12.44
C SER A 38 13.07 -16.48 13.77
N PHE A 39 13.86 -16.37 14.82
CA PHE A 39 13.40 -16.13 16.19
C PHE A 39 14.32 -15.13 16.90
N SER A 40 13.76 -14.30 17.77
CA SER A 40 14.52 -13.43 18.67
C SER A 40 13.74 -13.16 19.94
N TRP A 41 14.43 -13.11 21.08
CA TRP A 41 13.85 -12.68 22.35
C TRP A 41 13.42 -11.19 22.34
N ALA A 42 13.98 -10.41 21.43
CA ALA A 42 13.60 -9.00 21.21
C ALA A 42 12.35 -8.84 20.32
N THR A 43 11.87 -9.91 19.69
CA THR A 43 10.63 -9.91 18.91
C THR A 43 9.48 -10.25 19.84
N ASP A 44 8.62 -9.30 20.15
CA ASP A 44 7.39 -9.47 20.95
C ASP A 44 7.58 -10.38 22.19
N LEU A 45 8.63 -10.09 22.98
CA LEU A 45 8.99 -10.86 24.19
C LEU A 45 9.39 -12.33 23.92
N GLY A 46 9.85 -12.63 22.73
CA GLY A 46 10.29 -13.96 22.32
C GLY A 46 9.30 -14.63 21.35
N SER A 47 9.35 -14.22 20.09
CA SER A 47 8.47 -14.73 19.05
C SER A 47 9.22 -15.00 17.75
N GLY A 48 8.57 -15.73 16.85
CA GLY A 48 9.03 -15.89 15.47
C GLY A 48 8.81 -14.60 14.68
N PHE A 49 9.85 -14.13 14.00
CA PHE A 49 9.83 -12.88 13.26
C PHE A 49 8.69 -12.82 12.23
N VAL A 50 8.48 -13.89 11.46
CA VAL A 50 7.43 -13.96 10.45
C VAL A 50 6.05 -13.79 11.06
N ASN A 51 5.79 -14.46 12.20
CA ASN A 51 4.48 -14.39 12.87
C ASN A 51 4.16 -12.96 13.35
N SER A 52 5.16 -12.24 13.85
CA SER A 52 4.97 -10.89 14.39
C SER A 52 4.87 -9.82 13.32
N TYR A 53 5.61 -9.98 12.20
CA TYR A 53 5.76 -8.92 11.20
C TYR A 53 5.11 -9.19 9.84
N SER A 54 4.49 -10.37 9.62
CA SER A 54 3.82 -10.68 8.35
C SER A 54 2.71 -9.69 8.03
N PHE A 55 1.88 -9.34 9.00
CA PHE A 55 0.78 -8.40 8.84
C PHE A 55 1.22 -6.96 8.56
N TYR A 56 2.33 -6.54 9.17
CA TYR A 56 2.76 -5.14 9.14
C TYR A 56 3.69 -4.81 7.99
N LEU A 57 4.55 -5.75 7.56
CA LEU A 57 5.68 -5.43 6.71
C LEU A 57 5.98 -6.46 5.61
N LEU A 58 5.95 -7.78 5.95
CA LEU A 58 6.60 -8.77 5.09
C LEU A 58 5.92 -8.97 3.74
N GLY A 59 4.63 -8.67 3.63
CA GLY A 59 3.89 -8.66 2.37
C GLY A 59 4.12 -7.39 1.54
N SER A 60 4.59 -6.31 2.15
CA SER A 60 4.68 -4.99 1.55
C SER A 60 5.84 -4.87 0.55
N PRO A 61 5.58 -4.53 -0.73
CA PRO A 61 6.64 -4.23 -1.68
C PRO A 61 7.45 -3.00 -1.28
N PHE A 62 6.85 -2.05 -0.57
CA PHE A 62 7.52 -0.85 -0.08
C PHE A 62 8.51 -1.15 1.05
N PHE A 63 8.18 -2.12 1.93
CA PHE A 63 9.12 -2.61 2.91
C PHE A 63 10.35 -3.26 2.23
N TRP A 64 10.14 -4.12 1.25
CA TRP A 64 11.25 -4.75 0.53
C TRP A 64 12.09 -3.74 -0.25
N LEU A 65 11.48 -2.70 -0.81
CA LEU A 65 12.21 -1.60 -1.42
C LEU A 65 13.10 -0.86 -0.39
N SER A 66 12.64 -0.75 0.86
CA SER A 66 13.41 -0.12 1.93
C SER A 66 14.70 -0.87 2.31
N MET A 67 14.85 -2.14 1.90
CA MET A 67 16.03 -2.96 2.19
C MET A 67 17.34 -2.40 1.61
N VAL A 68 17.27 -1.54 0.58
CA VAL A 68 18.46 -0.85 0.04
C VAL A 68 19.04 0.17 1.02
N VAL A 69 18.24 0.62 2.00
CA VAL A 69 18.62 1.61 3.01
C VAL A 69 19.20 0.90 4.24
N PRO A 70 20.31 1.39 4.84
CA PRO A 70 20.77 0.88 6.13
C PRO A 70 19.73 1.10 7.24
N ALA A 71 19.59 0.14 8.15
CA ALA A 71 18.58 0.19 9.22
C ALA A 71 18.63 1.50 10.03
N ARG A 72 19.84 2.02 10.30
CA ARG A 72 20.04 3.29 11.03
C ARG A 72 19.43 4.52 10.33
N LEU A 73 19.27 4.46 9.01
CA LEU A 73 18.70 5.55 8.20
C LEU A 73 17.19 5.40 7.96
N MET A 74 16.57 4.36 8.51
CA MET A 74 15.16 4.07 8.31
C MET A 74 14.23 5.22 8.71
N PRO A 75 14.45 5.94 9.85
CA PRO A 75 13.61 7.08 10.21
C PRO A 75 13.52 8.17 9.11
N TRP A 76 14.62 8.41 8.38
CA TRP A 76 14.62 9.36 7.25
C TRP A 76 14.01 8.76 5.98
N ALA A 77 14.13 7.45 5.79
CA ALA A 77 13.56 6.76 4.63
C ALA A 77 12.01 6.69 4.67
N MET A 78 11.39 6.82 5.84
CA MET A 78 9.94 6.74 5.98
C MET A 78 9.20 7.81 5.18
N VAL A 79 9.72 9.04 5.08
CA VAL A 79 9.10 10.11 4.29
C VAL A 79 9.11 9.82 2.79
N PRO A 80 10.27 9.51 2.16
CA PRO A 80 10.28 9.10 0.76
C PRO A 80 9.39 7.89 0.47
N LEU A 81 9.35 6.91 1.36
CA LEU A 81 8.48 5.74 1.21
C LEU A 81 6.99 6.12 1.29
N LEU A 82 6.60 7.00 2.21
CA LEU A 82 5.24 7.52 2.29
C LEU A 82 4.86 8.28 1.01
N CYS A 83 5.74 9.16 0.53
CA CYS A 83 5.52 9.87 -0.73
C CYS A 83 5.38 8.90 -1.91
N LEU A 84 6.18 7.84 -1.95
CA LEU A 84 6.10 6.80 -2.98
C LEU A 84 4.76 6.06 -2.91
N LYS A 85 4.28 5.67 -1.73
CA LYS A 85 2.96 5.03 -1.55
C LYS A 85 1.84 5.93 -2.09
N MET A 86 1.85 7.22 -1.74
CA MET A 86 0.87 8.18 -2.24
C MET A 86 0.96 8.37 -3.76
N ALA A 87 2.17 8.39 -4.33
CA ALA A 87 2.37 8.49 -5.77
C ALA A 87 1.85 7.24 -6.50
N VAL A 88 2.12 6.05 -5.96
CA VAL A 88 1.60 4.78 -6.50
C VAL A 88 0.07 4.74 -6.39
N ALA A 89 -0.50 5.14 -5.26
CA ALA A 89 -1.96 5.24 -5.08
C ALA A 89 -2.61 6.17 -6.11
N GLY A 90 -2.03 7.37 -6.28
CA GLY A 90 -2.53 8.36 -7.27
C GLY A 90 -2.40 7.87 -8.70
N GLY A 91 -1.28 7.25 -9.04
CA GLY A 91 -1.05 6.64 -10.34
C GLY A 91 -2.04 5.53 -10.66
N GLY A 92 -2.28 4.64 -9.70
CA GLY A 92 -3.28 3.57 -9.83
C GLY A 92 -4.70 4.12 -9.97
N GLY A 93 -5.07 5.10 -9.14
CA GLY A 93 -6.35 5.78 -9.22
C GLY A 93 -6.56 6.49 -10.56
N TYR A 94 -5.52 7.16 -11.09
CA TYR A 94 -5.53 7.75 -12.42
C TYR A 94 -5.73 6.70 -13.53
N LEU A 95 -4.96 5.60 -13.50
CA LEU A 95 -5.05 4.54 -14.51
C LEU A 95 -6.44 3.91 -14.55
N TRP A 96 -7.03 3.65 -13.37
CA TRP A 96 -8.38 3.14 -13.29
C TRP A 96 -9.42 4.18 -13.77
N ALA A 97 -9.32 5.42 -13.30
CA ALA A 97 -10.28 6.48 -13.66
C ALA A 97 -10.25 6.79 -15.16
N ARG A 98 -9.08 6.77 -15.80
CA ARG A 98 -8.92 7.06 -17.22
C ARG A 98 -9.67 6.11 -18.14
N ARG A 99 -10.02 4.92 -17.69
CA ARG A 99 -10.87 3.98 -18.44
C ARG A 99 -12.29 4.52 -18.61
N TRP A 100 -12.79 5.26 -17.63
CA TRP A 100 -14.17 5.73 -17.56
C TRP A 100 -14.32 7.22 -17.87
N VAL A 101 -13.28 7.98 -17.61
CA VAL A 101 -13.21 9.43 -17.80
C VAL A 101 -12.29 9.72 -18.98
N ARG A 102 -12.84 10.30 -20.05
CA ARG A 102 -12.07 10.58 -21.29
C ARG A 102 -11.09 11.72 -21.13
N ASP A 103 -11.41 12.71 -20.31
CA ASP A 103 -10.57 13.88 -20.07
C ASP A 103 -9.43 13.52 -19.11
N GLU A 104 -8.21 13.85 -19.52
CA GLU A 104 -7.00 13.51 -18.79
C GLU A 104 -6.89 14.29 -17.48
N THR A 105 -7.29 15.56 -17.47
CA THR A 105 -7.24 16.42 -16.29
C THR A 105 -8.16 15.90 -15.18
N TRP A 106 -9.37 15.51 -15.53
CA TRP A 106 -10.31 14.92 -14.58
C TRP A 106 -9.86 13.55 -14.06
N SER A 107 -9.19 12.76 -14.91
CA SER A 107 -8.61 11.48 -14.48
C SER A 107 -7.44 11.68 -13.51
N MET A 108 -6.58 12.70 -13.75
CA MET A 108 -5.52 13.08 -12.81
C MET A 108 -6.10 13.57 -11.49
N LEU A 109 -7.14 14.40 -11.54
CA LEU A 109 -7.80 14.88 -10.33
C LEU A 109 -8.40 13.72 -9.53
N ALA A 110 -9.04 12.74 -10.19
CA ALA A 110 -9.56 11.54 -9.53
C ALA A 110 -8.46 10.74 -8.83
N GLY A 111 -7.30 10.55 -9.47
CA GLY A 111 -6.12 9.92 -8.86
C GLY A 111 -5.62 10.68 -7.63
N CYS A 112 -5.54 12.00 -7.71
CA CYS A 112 -5.15 12.85 -6.57
C CYS A 112 -6.18 12.74 -5.42
N LEU A 113 -7.47 12.84 -5.71
CA LEU A 113 -8.52 12.72 -4.70
C LEU A 113 -8.54 11.34 -4.02
N TYR A 114 -8.22 10.30 -4.77
CA TYR A 114 -8.07 8.96 -4.22
C TYR A 114 -6.87 8.88 -3.28
N ALA A 115 -5.67 9.26 -3.74
CA ALA A 115 -4.44 9.18 -2.96
C ALA A 115 -4.50 10.01 -1.68
N PHE A 116 -5.05 11.22 -1.75
CA PHE A 116 -5.17 12.15 -0.63
C PHE A 116 -6.58 12.16 -0.02
N SER A 117 -7.29 11.06 -0.11
CA SER A 117 -8.60 10.90 0.54
C SER A 117 -8.48 11.04 2.06
N GLY A 118 -9.59 11.34 2.71
CA GLY A 118 -9.63 11.39 4.18
C GLY A 118 -9.16 10.10 4.84
N PHE A 119 -9.46 8.94 4.23
CA PHE A 119 -8.94 7.65 4.69
C PHE A 119 -7.41 7.60 4.64
N SER A 120 -6.81 8.00 3.52
CA SER A 120 -5.34 7.96 3.36
C SER A 120 -4.64 8.90 4.34
N ILE A 121 -5.14 10.12 4.49
CA ILE A 121 -4.53 11.12 5.38
C ILE A 121 -4.66 10.69 6.84
N TYR A 122 -5.84 10.20 7.24
CA TYR A 122 -6.02 9.71 8.61
C TYR A 122 -5.15 8.49 8.90
N ASN A 123 -5.01 7.57 7.96
CA ASN A 123 -4.27 6.32 8.13
C ASN A 123 -2.75 6.43 7.88
N ILE A 124 -2.17 7.63 7.73
CA ILE A 124 -0.71 7.81 7.84
C ILE A 124 -0.19 7.24 9.15
N PHE A 125 -0.95 7.35 10.19
CA PHE A 125 -0.78 6.78 11.51
C PHE A 125 -0.54 5.24 11.46
N PHE A 126 -1.29 4.52 10.63
CA PHE A 126 -1.12 3.10 10.33
C PHE A 126 -0.48 2.93 8.95
N ASN A 127 0.80 3.23 8.83
CA ASN A 127 1.51 3.30 7.55
C ASN A 127 1.35 2.06 6.64
N HIS A 128 1.17 0.86 7.20
CA HIS A 128 0.92 -0.38 6.45
C HIS A 128 -0.46 -0.43 5.77
N PHE A 129 -1.44 0.36 6.23
CA PHE A 129 -2.74 0.47 5.55
C PHE A 129 -2.63 1.22 4.21
N LEU A 130 -1.62 2.08 4.08
CA LEU A 130 -1.40 2.82 2.84
C LEU A 130 -0.86 1.95 1.72
N ASP A 131 -0.28 0.79 2.02
CA ASP A 131 0.12 -0.20 1.02
C ASP A 131 -1.10 -0.74 0.29
N VAL A 132 -2.15 -1.06 1.06
CA VAL A 132 -3.45 -1.48 0.53
C VAL A 132 -4.06 -0.41 -0.38
N VAL A 133 -4.03 0.86 0.06
CA VAL A 133 -4.51 2.00 -0.76
C VAL A 133 -3.69 2.12 -2.04
N ALA A 134 -2.38 1.95 -1.96
CA ALA A 134 -1.49 2.08 -3.12
C ALA A 134 -1.73 0.97 -4.17
N LEU A 135 -2.01 -0.26 -3.75
CA LEU A 135 -2.06 -1.43 -4.63
C LEU A 135 -3.46 -1.73 -5.17
N PHE A 136 -4.51 -1.40 -4.43
CA PHE A 136 -5.88 -1.76 -4.77
C PHE A 136 -6.39 -1.24 -6.14
N PRO A 137 -6.13 0.01 -6.57
CA PRO A 137 -6.62 0.50 -7.85
C PRO A 137 -6.07 -0.27 -9.05
N TYR A 138 -4.87 -0.82 -8.95
CA TYR A 138 -4.29 -1.65 -10.00
C TYR A 138 -5.02 -2.99 -10.12
N MET A 139 -5.50 -3.55 -9.01
CA MET A 139 -6.33 -4.76 -9.02
C MET A 139 -7.68 -4.49 -9.68
N LEU A 140 -8.30 -3.32 -9.43
CA LEU A 140 -9.53 -2.90 -10.12
C LEU A 140 -9.31 -2.71 -11.62
N ALA A 141 -8.24 -2.00 -12.01
CA ALA A 141 -7.90 -1.79 -13.41
C ALA A 141 -7.65 -3.12 -14.13
N ALA A 142 -6.97 -4.05 -13.46
CA ALA A 142 -6.68 -5.37 -14.01
C ALA A 142 -7.95 -6.26 -14.13
N LEU A 143 -8.93 -6.09 -13.24
CA LEU A 143 -10.25 -6.73 -13.39
C LEU A 143 -10.96 -6.20 -14.63
N ASP A 144 -11.00 -4.88 -14.81
CA ASP A 144 -11.60 -4.26 -15.99
C ASP A 144 -10.90 -4.71 -17.28
N ASP A 145 -9.56 -4.78 -17.28
CA ASP A 145 -8.77 -5.28 -18.41
C ASP A 145 -9.07 -6.74 -18.72
N ALA A 146 -9.27 -7.57 -17.68
CA ALA A 146 -9.58 -8.97 -17.86
C ALA A 146 -10.99 -9.20 -18.43
N VAL A 147 -11.98 -8.39 -18.02
CA VAL A 147 -13.38 -8.56 -18.44
C VAL A 147 -13.65 -7.88 -19.78
N ILE A 148 -13.13 -6.67 -20.01
CA ILE A 148 -13.43 -5.87 -21.19
C ILE A 148 -12.49 -6.18 -22.35
N ASP A 149 -11.18 -6.30 -22.05
CA ASP A 149 -10.14 -6.45 -23.07
C ASP A 149 -9.58 -7.88 -23.19
N ASP A 150 -10.15 -8.83 -22.45
CA ASP A 150 -9.69 -10.25 -22.34
C ASP A 150 -8.21 -10.42 -21.94
N LYS A 151 -7.65 -9.42 -21.22
CA LYS A 151 -6.26 -9.42 -20.73
C LYS A 151 -6.16 -10.05 -19.35
N LYS A 152 -6.19 -11.37 -19.26
CA LYS A 152 -6.35 -12.10 -17.99
C LYS A 152 -5.08 -12.17 -17.12
N GLY A 153 -3.89 -11.94 -17.67
CA GLY A 153 -2.62 -12.21 -16.98
C GLY A 153 -2.33 -11.31 -15.78
N ALA A 154 -2.71 -10.04 -15.84
CA ALA A 154 -2.41 -9.07 -14.78
C ALA A 154 -3.31 -9.24 -13.53
N PHE A 155 -4.56 -9.64 -13.71
CA PHE A 155 -5.52 -9.74 -12.61
C PHE A 155 -5.09 -10.73 -11.51
N PRO A 156 -4.73 -12.00 -11.81
CA PRO A 156 -4.23 -12.94 -10.79
C PRO A 156 -3.00 -12.43 -10.05
N PHE A 157 -2.10 -11.73 -10.74
CA PHE A 157 -0.92 -11.14 -10.13
C PHE A 157 -1.30 -10.08 -9.08
N TRP A 158 -2.18 -9.14 -9.43
CA TRP A 158 -2.62 -8.09 -8.51
C TRP A 158 -3.45 -8.64 -7.34
N VAL A 159 -4.27 -9.69 -7.59
CA VAL A 159 -4.98 -10.41 -6.53
C VAL A 159 -3.99 -11.04 -5.54
N ALA A 160 -3.00 -11.77 -6.04
CA ALA A 160 -1.99 -12.40 -5.18
C ALA A 160 -1.18 -11.35 -4.41
N LEU A 161 -0.78 -10.26 -5.06
CA LEU A 161 -0.02 -9.20 -4.41
C LEU A 161 -0.81 -8.53 -3.28
N ASN A 162 -2.08 -8.16 -3.50
CA ASN A 162 -2.93 -7.55 -2.48
C ASN A 162 -3.22 -8.52 -1.32
N LEU A 163 -3.39 -9.82 -1.61
CA LEU A 163 -3.58 -10.86 -0.58
C LEU A 163 -2.34 -11.00 0.32
N VAL A 164 -1.16 -11.05 -0.29
CA VAL A 164 0.11 -11.20 0.43
C VAL A 164 0.47 -9.93 1.19
N ASP A 165 0.18 -8.76 0.61
CA ASP A 165 0.44 -7.46 1.25
C ASP A 165 -0.36 -7.34 2.56
N ASN A 166 -1.67 -7.55 2.50
CA ASN A 166 -2.49 -7.47 3.70
C ASN A 166 -3.77 -8.33 3.59
N TYR A 167 -3.70 -9.55 4.12
CA TYR A 167 -4.80 -10.52 4.07
C TYR A 167 -6.09 -10.04 4.76
N PHE A 168 -5.98 -9.18 5.77
CA PHE A 168 -7.14 -8.65 6.50
C PHE A 168 -7.96 -7.69 5.61
N PHE A 169 -7.30 -6.72 4.99
CA PHE A 169 -7.98 -5.82 4.06
C PHE A 169 -8.38 -6.51 2.76
N PHE A 170 -7.63 -7.53 2.35
CA PHE A 170 -7.97 -8.30 1.14
C PHE A 170 -9.37 -8.93 1.21
N ALA A 171 -9.82 -9.36 2.38
CA ALA A 171 -11.19 -9.85 2.54
C ALA A 171 -12.24 -8.79 2.13
N GLY A 172 -12.04 -7.55 2.58
CA GLY A 172 -12.90 -6.43 2.18
C GLY A 172 -12.75 -6.06 0.69
N GLN A 173 -11.54 -6.10 0.16
CA GLN A 173 -11.28 -5.87 -1.26
C GLN A 173 -11.97 -6.93 -2.13
N ALA A 174 -11.94 -8.21 -1.74
CA ALA A 174 -12.61 -9.29 -2.46
C ALA A 174 -14.15 -9.08 -2.50
N VAL A 175 -14.74 -8.72 -1.37
CA VAL A 175 -16.17 -8.37 -1.32
C VAL A 175 -16.48 -7.17 -2.22
N PHE A 176 -15.63 -6.13 -2.17
CA PHE A 176 -15.78 -4.97 -3.05
C PHE A 176 -15.69 -5.33 -4.52
N LEU A 177 -14.72 -6.18 -4.93
CA LEU A 177 -14.57 -6.63 -6.31
C LEU A 177 -15.81 -7.36 -6.82
N ILE A 178 -16.41 -8.22 -5.98
CA ILE A 178 -17.64 -8.94 -6.33
C ILE A 178 -18.79 -7.94 -6.55
N ILE A 179 -18.99 -7.01 -5.62
CA ILE A 179 -20.03 -5.98 -5.75
C ILE A 179 -19.78 -5.11 -6.99
N TYR A 180 -18.53 -4.65 -7.17
CA TYR A 180 -18.11 -3.86 -8.33
C TYR A 180 -18.41 -4.58 -9.63
N PHE A 181 -18.01 -5.85 -9.77
CA PHE A 181 -18.28 -6.66 -10.96
C PHE A 181 -19.78 -6.70 -11.29
N PHE A 182 -20.63 -7.00 -10.32
CA PHE A 182 -22.07 -7.06 -10.55
C PHE A 182 -22.69 -5.69 -10.87
N CYS A 183 -22.21 -4.62 -10.24
CA CYS A 183 -22.65 -3.25 -10.57
C CYS A 183 -22.28 -2.87 -12.01
N MET A 184 -21.07 -3.22 -12.46
CA MET A 184 -20.60 -2.94 -13.82
C MET A 184 -21.36 -3.77 -14.86
N ALA A 185 -21.66 -5.04 -14.57
CA ALA A 185 -22.48 -5.90 -15.41
C ALA A 185 -23.93 -5.40 -15.51
N ALA A 186 -24.55 -5.06 -14.38
CA ALA A 186 -25.90 -4.50 -14.33
C ALA A 186 -25.99 -3.14 -15.06
N GLY A 187 -24.94 -2.32 -14.97
CA GLY A 187 -24.83 -1.06 -15.69
C GLY A 187 -24.48 -1.20 -17.17
N ARG A 188 -24.42 -2.43 -17.71
CA ARG A 188 -24.04 -2.75 -19.09
C ARG A 188 -22.68 -2.18 -19.50
N ARG A 189 -21.77 -2.06 -18.54
CA ARG A 189 -20.37 -1.69 -18.80
C ARG A 189 -19.52 -2.91 -19.12
N TYR A 190 -19.94 -4.09 -18.62
CA TYR A 190 -19.40 -5.39 -18.99
C TYR A 190 -20.38 -6.08 -19.94
N GLU A 191 -19.91 -6.44 -21.11
CA GLU A 191 -20.61 -7.31 -22.05
C GLU A 191 -20.23 -8.75 -21.72
N LEU A 192 -21.12 -9.46 -21.02
CA LEU A 192 -20.94 -10.85 -20.57
C LEU A 192 -21.50 -11.83 -21.59
#